data_30b5ba8db7266f3c534a451beae2bbcb
#
_entry.id   30b5ba8db7266f3c534a451beae2bbcb
#
_cell.length_a   1.000
_cell.length_b   1.000
_cell.length_c   1.000
_cell.angle_alpha   90.00
_cell.angle_beta   90.00
_cell.angle_gamma   90.00
#
_symmetry.space_group_name_H-M   'P 1'
#
loop_
_entity.id
_entity.type
_entity.pdbx_description
1 polymer ?
#
loop_
_entity_poly.entity_id
_entity_poly.type
_entity_poly.pdbx_seq_one_letter_code
_entity_poly.pdbx_strand_id
1 'polypeptide(L)'
;MTSTWRTRLAGVLAWTIALALFFPIAWAALTAFKTEQDAYTPTLLFTPTLDSFREVLERAHYPSFLGNSLAVSAISTLLALAIAIPAGYAMAFFPNRRTQQVLLWMLSTKMMPAVGVLLPVYLLAKTAWLLDSITALVIVYTLANLPIAVWMVFTYCNDVPREIFEAARMDGANLWQELVYVLLPTMLPGLASTALLLLILSWNEAFWSLNLTSIDAAPLTVFIASYSNPEGLFWAKLSAASVLAIAPILVLGWLAQRQLVRGLTFGAVK
;
A
#
# COMPACT_ATOMS: atom_id res chain seq x y z
N MET A 1 -36.44 -18.13 -10.45
CA MET A 1 -36.50 -16.95 -11.33
C MET A 1 -36.41 -15.70 -10.47
N THR A 2 -35.20 -15.19 -10.24
CA THR A 2 -35.00 -13.90 -9.55
C THR A 2 -35.51 -12.80 -10.48
N SER A 3 -36.44 -11.99 -10.01
CA SER A 3 -37.12 -11.00 -10.84
C SER A 3 -36.13 -10.03 -11.47
N THR A 4 -36.16 -9.90 -12.78
CA THR A 4 -35.24 -9.05 -13.57
C THR A 4 -35.21 -7.59 -13.12
N TRP A 5 -36.26 -7.11 -12.41
CA TRP A 5 -36.29 -5.75 -11.87
C TRP A 5 -35.40 -5.59 -10.64
N ARG A 6 -35.27 -6.61 -9.78
CA ARG A 6 -34.36 -6.57 -8.61
C ARG A 6 -32.91 -6.50 -9.05
N THR A 7 -32.50 -7.26 -10.07
CA THR A 7 -31.15 -7.20 -10.63
C THR A 7 -30.84 -5.87 -11.30
N ARG A 8 -31.84 -5.28 -12.00
CA ARG A 8 -31.73 -3.93 -12.59
C ARG A 8 -31.63 -2.86 -11.52
N LEU A 9 -32.45 -2.91 -10.47
CA LEU A 9 -32.39 -1.98 -9.35
C LEU A 9 -31.05 -2.08 -8.61
N ALA A 10 -30.60 -3.28 -8.33
CA ALA A 10 -29.27 -3.50 -7.72
C ALA A 10 -28.14 -2.96 -8.60
N GLY A 11 -28.23 -3.13 -9.92
CA GLY A 11 -27.28 -2.56 -10.87
C GLY A 11 -27.28 -1.02 -10.85
N VAL A 12 -28.45 -0.39 -10.86
CA VAL A 12 -28.57 1.08 -10.77
C VAL A 12 -27.99 1.59 -9.45
N LEU A 13 -28.34 0.95 -8.33
CA LEU A 13 -27.80 1.33 -7.02
C LEU A 13 -26.28 1.19 -6.97
N ALA A 14 -25.73 0.08 -7.50
CA ALA A 14 -24.30 -0.14 -7.56
C ALA A 14 -23.59 0.95 -8.38
N TRP A 15 -24.12 1.31 -9.55
CA TRP A 15 -23.58 2.40 -10.37
C TRP A 15 -23.69 3.76 -9.69
N THR A 16 -24.81 4.05 -9.04
CA THR A 16 -25.00 5.32 -8.31
C THR A 16 -23.98 5.45 -7.18
N ILE A 17 -23.79 4.38 -6.40
CA ILE A 17 -22.79 4.37 -5.33
C ILE A 17 -21.36 4.51 -5.90
N ALA A 18 -21.04 3.79 -6.98
CA ALA A 18 -19.74 3.87 -7.63
C ALA A 18 -19.45 5.29 -8.14
N LEU A 19 -20.39 5.93 -8.80
CA LEU A 19 -20.26 7.31 -9.29
C LEU A 19 -20.13 8.32 -8.13
N ALA A 20 -20.91 8.15 -7.06
CA ALA A 20 -20.80 8.99 -5.87
C ALA A 20 -19.42 8.88 -5.18
N LEU A 21 -18.87 7.66 -5.09
CA LEU A 21 -17.54 7.42 -4.55
C LEU A 21 -16.42 7.91 -5.48
N PHE A 22 -16.64 7.87 -6.78
CA PHE A 22 -15.68 8.35 -7.78
C PHE A 22 -15.68 9.89 -7.90
N PHE A 23 -16.78 10.55 -7.54
CA PHE A 23 -16.94 11.99 -7.71
C PHE A 23 -15.80 12.83 -7.09
N PRO A 24 -15.36 12.63 -5.83
CA PRO A 24 -14.27 13.43 -5.27
C PRO A 24 -12.95 13.23 -6.01
N ILE A 25 -12.67 12.04 -6.55
CA ILE A 25 -11.48 11.76 -7.34
C ILE A 25 -11.57 12.50 -8.69
N ALA A 26 -12.71 12.41 -9.36
CA ALA A 26 -12.96 13.13 -10.62
C ALA A 26 -12.89 14.65 -10.42
N TRP A 27 -13.41 15.15 -9.29
CA TRP A 27 -13.34 16.57 -8.95
C TRP A 27 -11.91 17.03 -8.71
N ALA A 28 -11.10 16.28 -7.97
CA ALA A 28 -9.69 16.57 -7.78
C ALA A 28 -8.93 16.55 -9.11
N ALA A 29 -9.19 15.53 -9.96
CA ALA A 29 -8.60 15.46 -11.29
C ALA A 29 -8.97 16.68 -12.17
N LEU A 30 -10.24 17.11 -12.13
CA LEU A 30 -10.69 18.29 -12.85
C LEU A 30 -10.06 19.58 -12.29
N THR A 31 -9.93 19.69 -10.96
CA THR A 31 -9.31 20.84 -10.30
C THR A 31 -7.83 20.97 -10.64
N ALA A 32 -7.14 19.88 -10.94
CA ALA A 32 -5.73 19.90 -11.36
C ALA A 32 -5.51 20.66 -12.68
N PHE A 33 -6.53 20.81 -13.52
CA PHE A 33 -6.50 21.57 -14.78
C PHE A 33 -7.01 23.00 -14.65
N LYS A 34 -7.38 23.45 -13.46
CA LYS A 34 -7.80 24.84 -13.21
C LYS A 34 -6.60 25.72 -12.88
N THR A 35 -6.79 27.04 -13.06
CA THR A 35 -5.91 28.03 -12.41
C THR A 35 -6.15 28.02 -10.89
N GLU A 36 -5.20 28.51 -10.08
CA GLU A 36 -5.40 28.61 -8.63
C GLU A 36 -6.63 29.51 -8.29
N GLN A 37 -6.90 30.53 -9.08
CA GLN A 37 -8.05 31.41 -8.90
C GLN A 37 -9.37 30.66 -9.13
N ASP A 38 -9.45 29.86 -10.22
CA ASP A 38 -10.64 29.07 -10.54
C ASP A 38 -10.82 27.88 -9.58
N ALA A 39 -9.76 27.40 -8.96
CA ALA A 39 -9.80 26.27 -8.03
C ALA A 39 -10.57 26.57 -6.73
N TYR A 40 -10.69 27.85 -6.35
CA TYR A 40 -11.49 28.28 -5.20
C TYR A 40 -13.00 28.28 -5.48
N THR A 41 -13.40 28.20 -6.74
CA THR A 41 -14.81 28.23 -7.12
C THR A 41 -15.28 26.87 -7.65
N PRO A 42 -16.45 26.36 -7.22
CA PRO A 42 -16.97 25.07 -7.67
C PRO A 42 -17.62 25.15 -9.05
N THR A 43 -16.91 25.72 -10.04
CA THR A 43 -17.39 25.85 -11.42
C THR A 43 -16.92 24.69 -12.28
N LEU A 44 -17.77 24.21 -13.20
CA LEU A 44 -17.40 23.25 -14.25
C LEU A 44 -16.91 23.96 -15.52
N LEU A 45 -17.23 25.23 -15.68
CA LEU A 45 -16.79 26.05 -16.81
C LEU A 45 -15.56 26.85 -16.38
N PHE A 46 -14.41 26.52 -16.93
CA PHE A 46 -13.12 27.17 -16.68
C PHE A 46 -12.23 27.01 -17.91
N THR A 47 -11.18 27.78 -18.02
CA THR A 47 -10.16 27.62 -19.06
C THR A 47 -9.10 26.61 -18.61
N PRO A 48 -9.03 25.41 -19.24
CA PRO A 48 -8.07 24.39 -18.83
C PRO A 48 -6.63 24.88 -19.03
N THR A 49 -5.78 24.63 -18.01
CA THR A 49 -4.35 24.93 -18.06
C THR A 49 -3.53 23.74 -17.55
N LEU A 50 -2.27 23.66 -17.96
CA LEU A 50 -1.29 22.70 -17.44
C LEU A 50 -0.26 23.37 -16.53
N ASP A 51 -0.46 24.61 -16.14
CA ASP A 51 0.51 25.37 -15.36
C ASP A 51 0.80 24.74 -14.01
N SER A 52 -0.23 24.23 -13.32
CA SER A 52 -0.08 23.51 -12.05
C SER A 52 0.77 22.23 -12.21
N PHE A 53 0.57 21.47 -13.29
CA PHE A 53 1.40 20.29 -13.57
C PHE A 53 2.85 20.66 -13.88
N ARG A 54 3.05 21.71 -14.69
CA ARG A 54 4.39 22.21 -15.03
C ARG A 54 5.12 22.67 -13.79
N GLU A 55 4.46 23.45 -12.94
CA GLU A 55 5.06 23.93 -11.70
C GLU A 55 5.43 22.80 -10.75
N VAL A 56 4.55 21.79 -10.59
CA VAL A 56 4.81 20.59 -9.77
C VAL A 56 6.01 19.81 -10.30
N LEU A 57 6.13 19.64 -11.61
CA LEU A 57 7.21 18.85 -12.23
C LEU A 57 8.55 19.58 -12.27
N GLU A 58 8.53 20.89 -12.62
CA GLU A 58 9.74 21.66 -12.90
C GLU A 58 10.34 22.33 -11.66
N ARG A 59 9.51 22.93 -10.79
CA ARG A 59 10.00 23.73 -9.66
C ARG A 59 10.27 22.94 -8.39
N ALA A 60 9.66 21.79 -8.21
CA ALA A 60 9.60 21.15 -6.92
C ALA A 60 10.43 19.86 -6.80
N HIS A 61 11.36 19.58 -7.70
CA HIS A 61 12.15 18.34 -7.69
C HIS A 61 11.28 17.06 -7.57
N TYR A 62 10.08 17.06 -8.17
CA TYR A 62 9.14 15.95 -8.14
C TYR A 62 9.78 14.57 -8.39
N PRO A 63 10.74 14.40 -9.32
CA PRO A 63 11.40 13.12 -9.55
C PRO A 63 12.09 12.55 -8.30
N SER A 64 12.64 13.38 -7.43
CA SER A 64 13.28 12.92 -6.18
C SER A 64 12.25 12.36 -5.22
N PHE A 65 11.12 13.07 -4.99
CA PHE A 65 10.03 12.58 -4.15
C PHE A 65 9.40 11.29 -4.69
N LEU A 66 9.23 11.20 -6.01
CA LEU A 66 8.76 9.99 -6.67
C LEU A 66 9.75 8.83 -6.48
N GLY A 67 11.05 9.08 -6.69
CA GLY A 67 12.12 8.11 -6.48
C GLY A 67 12.15 7.59 -5.05
N ASN A 68 12.03 8.48 -4.06
CA ASN A 68 11.96 8.12 -2.65
C ASN A 68 10.73 7.26 -2.34
N SER A 69 9.55 7.64 -2.85
CA SER A 69 8.32 6.85 -2.68
C SER A 69 8.46 5.45 -3.28
N LEU A 70 9.01 5.33 -4.49
CA LEU A 70 9.25 4.05 -5.15
C LEU A 70 10.25 3.19 -4.36
N ALA A 71 11.37 3.78 -3.95
CA ALA A 71 12.40 3.07 -3.20
C ALA A 71 11.89 2.58 -1.84
N VAL A 72 11.28 3.47 -1.05
CA VAL A 72 10.78 3.13 0.29
C VAL A 72 9.68 2.07 0.19
N SER A 73 8.69 2.24 -0.71
CA SER A 73 7.58 1.27 -0.82
C SER A 73 8.05 -0.09 -1.33
N ALA A 74 8.92 -0.12 -2.34
CA ALA A 74 9.42 -1.37 -2.90
C ALA A 74 10.31 -2.12 -1.90
N ILE A 75 11.30 -1.43 -1.30
CA ILE A 75 12.25 -2.07 -0.39
C ILE A 75 11.53 -2.55 0.88
N SER A 76 10.66 -1.73 1.48
CA SER A 76 9.91 -2.14 2.68
C SER A 76 8.97 -3.32 2.40
N THR A 77 8.32 -3.35 1.23
CA THR A 77 7.48 -4.47 0.80
C THR A 77 8.30 -5.76 0.64
N LEU A 78 9.44 -5.69 -0.04
CA LEU A 78 10.31 -6.85 -0.24
C LEU A 78 10.86 -7.37 1.09
N LEU A 79 11.31 -6.50 1.98
CA LEU A 79 11.79 -6.88 3.30
C LEU A 79 10.68 -7.49 4.16
N ALA A 80 9.49 -6.90 4.15
CA ALA A 80 8.34 -7.44 4.87
C ALA A 80 8.00 -8.86 4.38
N LEU A 81 7.97 -9.09 3.06
CA LEU A 81 7.74 -10.41 2.48
C LEU A 81 8.88 -11.39 2.80
N ALA A 82 10.14 -10.96 2.70
CA ALA A 82 11.29 -11.81 3.02
C ALA A 82 11.26 -12.34 4.46
N ILE A 83 10.72 -11.55 5.40
CA ILE A 83 10.52 -11.97 6.79
C ILE A 83 9.20 -12.76 6.94
N ALA A 84 8.13 -12.31 6.30
CA ALA A 84 6.81 -12.90 6.46
C ALA A 84 6.70 -14.31 5.86
N ILE A 85 7.39 -14.60 4.76
CA ILE A 85 7.34 -15.91 4.10
C ILE A 85 7.83 -17.04 5.02
N PRO A 86 9.06 -17.01 5.56
CA PRO A 86 9.52 -18.05 6.47
C PRO A 86 8.72 -18.06 7.79
N ALA A 87 8.29 -16.89 8.29
CA ALA A 87 7.48 -16.82 9.50
C ALA A 87 6.10 -17.44 9.32
N GLY A 88 5.38 -17.10 8.25
CA GLY A 88 4.07 -17.66 7.93
C GLY A 88 4.14 -19.15 7.64
N TYR A 89 5.16 -19.60 6.92
CA TYR A 89 5.44 -21.02 6.69
C TYR A 89 5.63 -21.78 8.01
N ALA A 90 6.52 -21.29 8.88
CA ALA A 90 6.75 -21.92 10.18
C ALA A 90 5.48 -21.99 11.04
N MET A 91 4.69 -20.92 11.06
CA MET A 91 3.44 -20.87 11.80
C MET A 91 2.36 -21.80 11.26
N ALA A 92 2.30 -22.03 9.93
CA ALA A 92 1.30 -22.87 9.30
C ALA A 92 1.65 -24.36 9.38
N PHE A 93 2.92 -24.72 9.11
CA PHE A 93 3.32 -26.12 9.01
C PHE A 93 3.91 -26.68 10.32
N PHE A 94 4.40 -25.82 11.21
CA PHE A 94 4.94 -26.19 12.53
C PHE A 94 4.22 -25.44 13.66
N PRO A 95 2.86 -25.50 13.73
CA PRO A 95 2.12 -24.73 14.71
C PRO A 95 2.41 -25.23 16.13
N ASN A 96 2.45 -24.29 17.07
CA ASN A 96 2.53 -24.57 18.49
C ASN A 96 1.34 -23.93 19.22
N ARG A 97 1.22 -24.19 20.53
CA ARG A 97 0.10 -23.67 21.34
C ARG A 97 0.00 -22.13 21.36
N ARG A 98 1.09 -21.43 21.03
CA ARG A 98 1.16 -19.96 21.04
C ARG A 98 1.01 -19.33 19.65
N THR A 99 1.02 -20.12 18.57
CA THR A 99 0.99 -19.60 17.18
C THR A 99 -0.16 -18.61 16.99
N GLN A 100 -1.38 -19.02 17.37
CA GLN A 100 -2.55 -18.13 17.22
C GLN A 100 -2.47 -16.88 18.11
N GLN A 101 -1.93 -17.00 19.31
CA GLN A 101 -1.74 -15.86 20.22
C GLN A 101 -0.73 -14.86 19.65
N VAL A 102 0.37 -15.36 19.07
CA VAL A 102 1.39 -14.51 18.43
C VAL A 102 0.79 -13.78 17.22
N LEU A 103 0.04 -14.47 16.34
CA LEU A 103 -0.64 -13.86 15.22
C LEU A 103 -1.62 -12.76 15.64
N LEU A 104 -2.45 -13.03 16.65
CA LEU A 104 -3.39 -12.04 17.18
C LEU A 104 -2.66 -10.87 17.86
N TRP A 105 -1.57 -11.15 18.59
CA TRP A 105 -0.73 -10.10 19.17
C TRP A 105 -0.11 -9.21 18.10
N MET A 106 0.43 -9.80 17.04
CA MET A 106 0.97 -9.02 15.90
C MET A 106 -0.10 -8.14 15.28
N LEU A 107 -1.31 -8.66 15.04
CA LEU A 107 -2.40 -7.83 14.50
C LEU A 107 -2.83 -6.73 15.47
N SER A 108 -2.83 -6.99 16.78
CA SER A 108 -3.19 -5.97 17.77
C SER A 108 -2.23 -4.77 17.76
N THR A 109 -0.96 -4.97 17.38
CA THR A 109 -0.01 -3.85 17.23
C THR A 109 -0.42 -2.88 16.12
N LYS A 110 -1.13 -3.34 15.08
CA LYS A 110 -1.70 -2.47 14.05
C LYS A 110 -2.85 -1.57 14.53
N MET A 111 -3.53 -1.97 15.62
CA MET A 111 -4.60 -1.17 16.22
C MET A 111 -4.07 -0.07 17.12
N MET A 112 -2.78 -0.10 17.46
CA MET A 112 -2.16 0.93 18.29
C MET A 112 -2.01 2.22 17.48
N PRO A 113 -2.49 3.37 17.99
CA PRO A 113 -2.30 4.66 17.32
C PRO A 113 -0.81 4.97 17.12
N ALA A 114 -0.40 5.24 15.89
CA ALA A 114 1.01 5.54 15.56
C ALA A 114 1.56 6.73 16.37
N VAL A 115 0.72 7.72 16.67
CA VAL A 115 1.08 8.89 17.49
C VAL A 115 1.56 8.49 18.90
N GLY A 116 1.03 7.40 19.47
CA GLY A 116 1.41 6.92 20.79
C GLY A 116 2.86 6.42 20.88
N VAL A 117 3.44 6.01 19.76
CA VAL A 117 4.82 5.51 19.68
C VAL A 117 5.74 6.44 18.87
N LEU A 118 5.22 7.59 18.43
CA LEU A 118 6.00 8.54 17.64
C LEU A 118 7.26 9.00 18.35
N LEU A 119 7.13 9.45 19.59
CA LEU A 119 8.27 10.00 20.33
C LEU A 119 9.42 9.00 20.52
N PRO A 120 9.19 7.76 21.01
CA PRO A 120 10.27 6.79 21.11
C PRO A 120 10.87 6.42 19.76
N VAL A 121 10.09 6.25 18.69
CA VAL A 121 10.62 5.96 17.34
C VAL A 121 11.45 7.14 16.81
N TYR A 122 10.97 8.36 16.98
CA TYR A 122 11.70 9.57 16.57
C TYR A 122 13.05 9.69 17.33
N LEU A 123 13.05 9.46 18.64
CA LEU A 123 14.29 9.53 19.45
C LEU A 123 15.27 8.44 19.03
N LEU A 124 14.80 7.21 18.75
CA LEU A 124 15.66 6.15 18.24
C LEU A 124 16.26 6.51 16.87
N ALA A 125 15.45 7.03 15.94
CA ALA A 125 15.93 7.49 14.64
C ALA A 125 16.95 8.62 14.79
N LYS A 126 16.70 9.58 15.71
CA LYS A 126 17.60 10.69 15.99
C LYS A 126 18.95 10.21 16.56
N THR A 127 18.93 9.35 17.55
CA THR A 127 20.16 8.84 18.17
C THR A 127 20.98 7.93 17.24
N ALA A 128 20.31 7.24 16.31
CA ALA A 128 20.92 6.44 15.28
C ALA A 128 21.37 7.23 14.04
N TRP A 129 21.20 8.57 14.03
CA TRP A 129 21.50 9.44 12.87
C TRP A 129 20.75 9.03 11.60
N LEU A 130 19.52 8.53 11.75
CA LEU A 130 18.66 8.05 10.65
C LEU A 130 17.54 9.01 10.30
N LEU A 131 17.41 10.18 10.97
CA LEU A 131 16.42 11.19 10.55
C LEU A 131 16.71 11.64 9.13
N ASP A 132 15.64 11.91 8.38
CA ASP A 132 15.67 12.29 6.97
C ASP A 132 16.44 11.28 6.09
N SER A 133 16.21 9.99 6.33
CA SER A 133 16.82 8.91 5.55
C SER A 133 15.79 7.90 5.04
N ILE A 134 16.02 7.38 3.83
CA ILE A 134 15.24 6.27 3.27
C ILE A 134 15.28 5.05 4.19
N THR A 135 16.43 4.79 4.82
CA THR A 135 16.63 3.65 5.74
C THR A 135 15.66 3.71 6.92
N ALA A 136 15.46 4.87 7.55
CA ALA A 136 14.50 5.02 8.65
C ALA A 136 13.08 4.67 8.20
N LEU A 137 12.64 5.20 7.06
CA LEU A 137 11.31 4.92 6.52
C LEU A 137 11.16 3.44 6.16
N VAL A 138 12.16 2.83 5.52
CA VAL A 138 12.13 1.41 5.16
C VAL A 138 11.98 0.54 6.40
N ILE A 139 12.74 0.79 7.46
CA ILE A 139 12.63 0.04 8.72
C ILE A 139 11.24 0.19 9.32
N VAL A 140 10.76 1.42 9.46
CA VAL A 140 9.47 1.70 10.09
C VAL A 140 8.32 1.11 9.28
N TYR A 141 8.31 1.26 7.95
CA TYR A 141 7.25 0.71 7.08
C TYR A 141 7.27 -0.81 7.05
N THR A 142 8.47 -1.43 7.04
CA THR A 142 8.60 -2.89 7.15
C THR A 142 7.98 -3.38 8.44
N LEU A 143 8.37 -2.82 9.59
CA LEU A 143 7.84 -3.23 10.89
C LEU A 143 6.35 -2.97 11.02
N ALA A 144 5.88 -1.82 10.55
CA ALA A 144 4.47 -1.46 10.57
C ALA A 144 3.60 -2.39 9.70
N ASN A 145 4.11 -2.92 8.60
CA ASN A 145 3.36 -3.77 7.68
C ASN A 145 3.57 -5.27 7.92
N LEU A 146 4.60 -5.66 8.69
CA LEU A 146 4.94 -7.05 8.97
C LEU A 146 3.78 -7.88 9.54
N PRO A 147 2.95 -7.38 10.48
CA PRO A 147 1.80 -8.14 11.01
C PRO A 147 0.83 -8.60 9.92
N ILE A 148 0.48 -7.71 9.00
CA ILE A 148 -0.41 -8.02 7.87
C ILE A 148 0.26 -9.00 6.91
N ALA A 149 1.55 -8.79 6.61
CA ALA A 149 2.31 -9.65 5.72
C ALA A 149 2.35 -11.09 6.24
N VAL A 150 2.70 -11.29 7.53
CA VAL A 150 2.75 -12.61 8.16
C VAL A 150 1.37 -13.26 8.20
N TRP A 151 0.32 -12.49 8.55
CA TRP A 151 -1.04 -13.00 8.56
C TRP A 151 -1.49 -13.51 7.18
N MET A 152 -1.26 -12.73 6.14
CA MET A 152 -1.65 -13.12 4.78
C MET A 152 -0.88 -14.35 4.31
N VAL A 153 0.45 -14.37 4.50
CA VAL A 153 1.27 -15.53 4.14
C VAL A 153 0.82 -16.77 4.93
N PHE A 154 0.59 -16.65 6.23
CA PHE A 154 0.06 -17.74 7.06
C PHE A 154 -1.28 -18.27 6.53
N THR A 155 -2.18 -17.37 6.13
CA THR A 155 -3.49 -17.77 5.56
C THR A 155 -3.31 -18.54 4.27
N TYR A 156 -2.49 -18.05 3.35
CA TYR A 156 -2.22 -18.74 2.09
C TYR A 156 -1.49 -20.08 2.29
N CYS A 157 -0.57 -20.17 3.26
CA CYS A 157 0.07 -21.44 3.60
C CYS A 157 -0.93 -22.50 4.06
N ASN A 158 -1.98 -22.11 4.77
CA ASN A 158 -3.02 -23.05 5.21
C ASN A 158 -3.96 -23.50 4.08
N ASP A 159 -4.01 -22.77 2.97
CA ASP A 159 -4.80 -23.14 1.79
C ASP A 159 -4.06 -24.13 0.88
N VAL A 160 -2.75 -24.33 1.07
CA VAL A 160 -1.95 -25.29 0.30
C VAL A 160 -2.14 -26.70 0.89
N PRO A 161 -2.50 -27.71 0.07
CA PRO A 161 -2.62 -29.10 0.52
C PRO A 161 -1.30 -29.62 1.11
N ARG A 162 -1.36 -30.26 2.28
CA ARG A 162 -0.17 -30.78 2.99
C ARG A 162 0.52 -31.90 2.24
N GLU A 163 -0.25 -32.65 1.44
CA GLU A 163 0.22 -33.78 0.64
C GLU A 163 1.34 -33.38 -0.35
N ILE A 164 1.32 -32.13 -0.83
CA ILE A 164 2.36 -31.60 -1.71
C ILE A 164 3.72 -31.54 -1.00
N PHE A 165 3.72 -31.13 0.27
CA PHE A 165 4.94 -31.06 1.08
C PHE A 165 5.40 -32.44 1.55
N GLU A 166 4.48 -33.35 1.85
CA GLU A 166 4.78 -34.74 2.19
C GLU A 166 5.45 -35.43 1.01
N ALA A 167 4.93 -35.26 -0.21
CA ALA A 167 5.56 -35.77 -1.41
C ALA A 167 6.98 -35.21 -1.63
N ALA A 168 7.17 -33.89 -1.48
CA ALA A 168 8.49 -33.27 -1.60
C ALA A 168 9.50 -33.83 -0.58
N ARG A 169 9.05 -34.11 0.65
CA ARG A 169 9.90 -34.73 1.70
C ARG A 169 10.23 -36.19 1.38
N MET A 170 9.31 -36.93 0.80
CA MET A 170 9.58 -38.30 0.32
C MET A 170 10.62 -38.30 -0.82
N ASP A 171 10.66 -37.25 -1.63
CA ASP A 171 11.68 -37.02 -2.66
C ASP A 171 13.02 -36.47 -2.07
N GLY A 172 13.11 -36.31 -0.75
CA GLY A 172 14.33 -35.88 -0.06
C GLY A 172 14.55 -34.37 0.01
N ALA A 173 13.52 -33.54 -0.23
CA ALA A 173 13.62 -32.09 -0.12
C ALA A 173 13.85 -31.67 1.34
N ASN A 174 14.82 -30.76 1.53
CA ASN A 174 15.02 -30.09 2.81
C ASN A 174 14.09 -28.86 2.95
N LEU A 175 14.00 -28.28 4.15
CA LEU A 175 13.10 -27.16 4.45
C LEU A 175 13.30 -25.96 3.50
N TRP A 176 14.52 -25.67 3.09
CA TRP A 176 14.79 -24.58 2.15
C TRP A 176 14.30 -24.91 0.75
N GLN A 177 14.46 -26.14 0.32
CA GLN A 177 13.93 -26.63 -0.97
C GLN A 177 12.40 -26.64 -0.98
N GLU A 178 11.76 -27.08 0.11
CA GLU A 178 10.30 -26.95 0.25
C GLU A 178 9.84 -25.50 0.12
N LEU A 179 10.53 -24.57 0.81
CA LEU A 179 10.17 -23.14 0.78
C LEU A 179 10.30 -22.56 -0.64
N VAL A 180 11.45 -22.80 -1.29
CA VAL A 180 11.78 -22.13 -2.55
C VAL A 180 11.15 -22.81 -3.77
N TYR A 181 11.13 -24.14 -3.81
CA TYR A 181 10.72 -24.89 -5.00
C TYR A 181 9.28 -25.39 -4.94
N VAL A 182 8.68 -25.47 -3.75
CA VAL A 182 7.31 -25.94 -3.56
C VAL A 182 6.39 -24.79 -3.13
N LEU A 183 6.67 -24.16 -2.00
CA LEU A 183 5.79 -23.14 -1.43
C LEU A 183 5.72 -21.89 -2.31
N LEU A 184 6.86 -21.27 -2.61
CA LEU A 184 6.87 -20.01 -3.35
C LEU A 184 6.15 -20.08 -4.69
N PRO A 185 6.39 -21.09 -5.57
CA PRO A 185 5.67 -21.21 -6.83
C PRO A 185 4.17 -21.42 -6.65
N THR A 186 3.78 -22.25 -5.66
CA THR A 186 2.36 -22.58 -5.40
C THR A 186 1.61 -21.35 -4.88
N MET A 187 2.25 -20.52 -4.05
CA MET A 187 1.64 -19.34 -3.43
C MET A 187 1.83 -18.04 -4.22
N LEU A 188 2.47 -18.09 -5.39
CA LEU A 188 2.82 -16.89 -6.16
C LEU A 188 1.63 -15.92 -6.36
N PRO A 189 0.39 -16.37 -6.68
CA PRO A 189 -0.75 -15.44 -6.77
C PRO A 189 -1.09 -14.75 -5.45
N GLY A 190 -1.04 -15.49 -4.33
CA GLY A 190 -1.27 -14.94 -3.00
C GLY A 190 -0.16 -13.98 -2.55
N LEU A 191 1.09 -14.32 -2.83
CA LEU A 191 2.23 -13.46 -2.55
C LEU A 191 2.19 -12.16 -3.37
N ALA A 192 1.80 -12.23 -4.65
CA ALA A 192 1.62 -11.05 -5.49
C ALA A 192 0.53 -10.12 -4.95
N SER A 193 -0.59 -10.68 -4.47
CA SER A 193 -1.67 -9.90 -3.84
C SER A 193 -1.20 -9.25 -2.52
N THR A 194 -0.45 -10.00 -1.71
CA THR A 194 0.15 -9.48 -0.48
C THR A 194 1.15 -8.37 -0.79
N ALA A 195 2.05 -8.59 -1.76
CA ALA A 195 3.02 -7.58 -2.20
C ALA A 195 2.34 -6.28 -2.62
N LEU A 196 1.28 -6.36 -3.42
CA LEU A 196 0.56 -5.17 -3.86
C LEU A 196 -0.14 -4.45 -2.70
N LEU A 197 -0.76 -5.20 -1.77
CA LEU A 197 -1.35 -4.60 -0.58
C LEU A 197 -0.30 -3.85 0.26
N LEU A 198 0.84 -4.49 0.54
CA LEU A 198 1.92 -3.87 1.30
C LEU A 198 2.50 -2.65 0.59
N LEU A 199 2.65 -2.71 -0.72
CA LEU A 199 3.11 -1.60 -1.54
C LEU A 199 2.14 -0.42 -1.47
N ILE A 200 0.82 -0.66 -1.58
CA ILE A 200 -0.21 0.38 -1.45
C ILE A 200 -0.19 0.99 -0.05
N LEU A 201 -0.06 0.17 1.01
CA LEU A 201 0.04 0.65 2.39
C LEU A 201 1.28 1.54 2.59
N SER A 202 2.43 1.12 2.07
CA SER A 202 3.68 1.90 2.16
C SER A 202 3.63 3.18 1.32
N TRP A 203 3.03 3.12 0.12
CA TRP A 203 2.90 4.27 -0.78
C TRP A 203 2.04 5.39 -0.19
N ASN A 204 0.96 5.02 0.50
CA ASN A 204 0.03 5.98 1.10
C ASN A 204 0.41 6.40 2.53
N GLU A 205 1.56 5.91 3.04
CA GLU A 205 1.98 6.21 4.40
C GLU A 205 2.47 7.67 4.50
N ALA A 206 1.71 8.48 5.23
CA ALA A 206 2.00 9.89 5.41
C ALA A 206 2.49 10.23 6.82
N PHE A 207 1.96 9.52 7.85
CA PHE A 207 2.25 9.88 9.23
C PHE A 207 3.73 9.76 9.57
N TRP A 208 4.34 8.61 9.27
CA TRP A 208 5.76 8.41 9.57
C TRP A 208 6.66 9.27 8.70
N SER A 209 6.33 9.43 7.41
CA SER A 209 7.13 10.25 6.51
C SER A 209 7.14 11.72 6.93
N LEU A 210 5.98 12.30 7.29
CA LEU A 210 5.88 13.68 7.75
C LEU A 210 6.64 13.95 9.06
N ASN A 211 6.86 12.92 9.88
CA ASN A 211 7.52 13.06 11.17
C ASN A 211 9.00 12.68 11.17
N LEU A 212 9.45 11.87 10.22
CA LEU A 212 10.83 11.35 10.18
C LEU A 212 11.68 11.92 9.04
N THR A 213 11.05 12.55 8.04
CA THR A 213 11.77 13.14 6.90
C THR A 213 11.43 14.60 6.68
N SER A 214 12.30 15.31 5.97
CA SER A 214 12.13 16.73 5.67
C SER A 214 12.46 17.09 4.22
N ILE A 215 13.65 16.73 3.71
CA ILE A 215 14.15 17.18 2.40
C ILE A 215 14.66 15.98 1.58
N ASP A 216 15.69 15.27 2.09
CA ASP A 216 16.46 14.31 1.29
C ASP A 216 15.71 13.00 1.05
N ALA A 217 15.03 12.49 2.06
CA ALA A 217 14.30 11.22 2.00
C ALA A 217 12.77 11.40 1.93
N ALA A 218 12.29 12.62 1.77
CA ALA A 218 10.86 12.91 1.74
C ALA A 218 10.17 12.21 0.55
N PRO A 219 9.09 11.41 0.78
CA PRO A 219 8.30 10.79 -0.27
C PRO A 219 7.20 11.72 -0.79
N LEU A 220 6.45 11.27 -1.80
CA LEU A 220 5.34 12.02 -2.41
C LEU A 220 4.27 12.48 -1.41
N THR A 221 4.03 11.73 -0.35
CA THR A 221 3.06 12.09 0.69
C THR A 221 3.46 13.38 1.42
N VAL A 222 4.75 13.57 1.70
CA VAL A 222 5.29 14.81 2.27
C VAL A 222 5.21 15.95 1.25
N PHE A 223 5.56 15.66 0.01
CA PHE A 223 5.48 16.62 -1.08
C PHE A 223 4.06 17.15 -1.29
N ILE A 224 3.05 16.27 -1.35
CA ILE A 224 1.64 16.66 -1.46
C ILE A 224 1.22 17.51 -0.26
N ALA A 225 1.60 17.11 0.95
CA ALA A 225 1.25 17.82 2.18
C ALA A 225 1.84 19.25 2.20
N SER A 226 2.95 19.51 1.51
CA SER A 226 3.57 20.84 1.43
C SER A 226 2.70 21.90 0.74
N TYR A 227 1.75 21.48 -0.10
CA TYR A 227 0.77 22.39 -0.73
C TYR A 227 -0.39 22.76 0.18
N SER A 228 -0.48 22.18 1.38
CA SER A 228 -1.48 22.51 2.41
C SER A 228 -0.74 23.10 3.61
N ASN A 229 -0.39 24.39 3.55
CA ASN A 229 0.36 25.09 4.61
C ASN A 229 -0.40 26.33 5.09
N PRO A 230 0.01 26.97 6.22
CA PRO A 230 -0.64 28.15 6.75
C PRO A 230 -0.65 29.37 5.82
N GLU A 231 0.25 29.43 4.84
CA GLU A 231 0.34 30.55 3.88
C GLU A 231 -0.77 30.49 2.82
N GLY A 232 -1.43 29.34 2.66
CA GLY A 232 -2.54 29.15 1.74
C GLY A 232 -2.77 27.70 1.34
N LEU A 233 -3.95 27.45 0.80
CA LEU A 233 -4.30 26.17 0.20
C LEU A 233 -4.16 26.31 -1.32
N PHE A 234 -3.14 25.69 -1.88
CA PHE A 234 -2.89 25.70 -3.32
C PHE A 234 -3.65 24.55 -3.98
N TRP A 235 -4.97 24.71 -4.14
CA TRP A 235 -5.90 23.64 -4.55
C TRP A 235 -5.57 23.03 -5.90
N ALA A 236 -5.23 23.85 -6.89
CA ALA A 236 -4.90 23.34 -8.23
C ALA A 236 -3.57 22.57 -8.22
N LYS A 237 -2.54 23.08 -7.54
CA LYS A 237 -1.24 22.43 -7.39
C LYS A 237 -1.34 21.16 -6.54
N LEU A 238 -2.06 21.22 -5.41
CA LEU A 238 -2.36 20.05 -4.58
C LEU A 238 -3.03 18.94 -5.39
N SER A 239 -4.02 19.32 -6.21
CA SER A 239 -4.73 18.39 -7.08
C SER A 239 -3.82 17.82 -8.17
N ALA A 240 -2.99 18.63 -8.81
CA ALA A 240 -2.04 18.19 -9.82
C ALA A 240 -0.99 17.23 -9.23
N ALA A 241 -0.42 17.57 -8.06
CA ALA A 241 0.51 16.70 -7.34
C ALA A 241 -0.15 15.36 -6.97
N SER A 242 -1.41 15.40 -6.49
CA SER A 242 -2.17 14.19 -6.14
C SER A 242 -2.46 13.32 -7.37
N VAL A 243 -2.83 13.89 -8.50
CA VAL A 243 -3.05 13.16 -9.76
C VAL A 243 -1.77 12.48 -10.22
N LEU A 244 -0.63 13.18 -10.18
CA LEU A 244 0.66 12.61 -10.52
C LEU A 244 1.08 11.49 -9.55
N ALA A 245 0.79 11.63 -8.27
CA ALA A 245 1.12 10.61 -7.26
C ALA A 245 0.22 9.36 -7.37
N ILE A 246 -1.03 9.51 -7.83
CA ILE A 246 -1.94 8.38 -8.03
C ILE A 246 -1.56 7.56 -9.27
N ALA A 247 -1.01 8.18 -10.30
CA ALA A 247 -0.75 7.53 -11.59
C ALA A 247 0.11 6.25 -11.48
N PRO A 248 1.25 6.20 -10.75
CA PRO A 248 2.04 4.97 -10.60
C PRO A 248 1.26 3.82 -9.95
N ILE A 249 0.45 4.12 -8.92
CA ILE A 249 -0.36 3.10 -8.22
C ILE A 249 -1.49 2.58 -9.11
N LEU A 250 -2.12 3.43 -9.91
CA LEU A 250 -3.13 2.99 -10.88
C LEU A 250 -2.51 2.05 -11.91
N VAL A 251 -1.32 2.36 -12.42
CA VAL A 251 -0.61 1.49 -13.37
C VAL A 251 -0.29 0.14 -12.72
N LEU A 252 0.27 0.14 -11.50
CA LEU A 252 0.59 -1.09 -10.78
C LEU A 252 -0.67 -1.90 -10.44
N GLY A 253 -1.74 -1.26 -10.00
CA GLY A 253 -3.02 -1.89 -9.73
C GLY A 253 -3.64 -2.51 -10.99
N TRP A 254 -3.54 -1.83 -12.14
CA TRP A 254 -4.02 -2.35 -13.41
C TRP A 254 -3.20 -3.55 -13.89
N LEU A 255 -1.89 -3.52 -13.75
CA LEU A 255 -1.01 -4.65 -14.07
C LEU A 255 -1.28 -5.85 -13.15
N ALA A 256 -1.54 -5.61 -11.89
CA ALA A 256 -1.74 -6.65 -10.87
C ALA A 256 -3.22 -7.08 -10.69
N GLN A 257 -4.18 -6.48 -11.41
CA GLN A 257 -5.61 -6.75 -11.22
C GLN A 257 -6.00 -8.24 -11.30
N ARG A 258 -5.37 -9.01 -12.20
CA ARG A 258 -5.64 -10.45 -12.34
C ARG A 258 -5.18 -11.25 -11.12
N GLN A 259 -4.04 -10.90 -10.55
CA GLN A 259 -3.48 -11.51 -9.36
C GLN A 259 -4.31 -11.15 -8.12
N LEU A 260 -4.77 -9.89 -8.02
CA LEU A 260 -5.65 -9.43 -6.96
C LEU A 260 -6.96 -10.24 -6.93
N VAL A 261 -7.64 -10.37 -8.08
CA VAL A 261 -8.89 -11.12 -8.16
C VAL A 261 -8.64 -12.58 -7.76
N ARG A 262 -7.59 -13.23 -8.25
CA ARG A 262 -7.26 -14.61 -7.89
C ARG A 262 -6.90 -14.76 -6.42
N GLY A 263 -6.07 -13.86 -5.86
CA GLY A 263 -5.66 -13.92 -4.46
C GLY A 263 -6.82 -13.68 -3.47
N LEU A 264 -7.74 -12.76 -3.80
CA LEU A 264 -8.91 -12.48 -2.94
C LEU A 264 -10.01 -13.57 -3.04
N THR A 265 -10.06 -14.33 -4.15
CA THR A 265 -11.06 -15.37 -4.34
C THR A 265 -10.61 -16.75 -3.86
N PHE A 266 -9.31 -16.98 -3.60
CA PHE A 266 -8.81 -18.27 -3.10
C PHE A 266 -9.42 -18.68 -1.75
N GLY A 267 -9.92 -17.76 -0.93
CA GLY A 267 -10.64 -18.06 0.31
C GLY A 267 -12.18 -18.04 0.21
N ALA A 268 -12.75 -17.59 -0.91
CA ALA A 268 -14.18 -17.34 -1.05
C ALA A 268 -14.96 -18.42 -1.84
N VAL A 269 -14.26 -19.35 -2.51
CA VAL A 269 -14.87 -20.46 -3.25
C VAL A 269 -14.48 -21.75 -2.56
N LYS A 270 -15.29 -22.14 -1.58
CA LYS A 270 -15.42 -23.52 -1.09
C LYS A 270 -16.70 -24.11 -1.62
#